data_c49dfd76642bfa6f300464e8ec5f62e2
#
_entry.id   c49dfd76642bfa6f300464e8ec5f62e2
#
_cell.length_a   1.000
_cell.length_b   1.000
_cell.length_c   1.000
_cell.angle_alpha   90.00
_cell.angle_beta   90.00
_cell.angle_gamma   90.00
#
_symmetry.space_group_name_H-M   'P 1'
#
loop_
_entity.id
_entity.type
_entity.pdbx_description
1 polymer ?
#
loop_
_entity_poly.entity_id
_entity_poly.type
_entity_poly.pdbx_seq_one_letter_code
_entity_poly.pdbx_strand_id
1 'polypeptide(L)'
;MRILYHHRTASKDGQAVHIEEMIDALRCEGHVVQVVAPGALRTTDSAPVQKSHGQMGEDMGWVHRLKAHLPKAVYELMECAYSYVAYRKLVTTARAFKPDVIYERYNLFLLSGLMAKKRLGIPLLLEVNAPLVQERLHHSGGLTLRRLATWSEGVVWRGADRVLPVTHVMADFVRGRGVPE
;
A
#
# COMPACT_ATOMS: atom_id res chain seq x y z
N MET A 1 9.32 17.44 -7.21
CA MET A 1 9.74 16.47 -6.20
C MET A 1 9.84 15.08 -6.82
N ARG A 2 10.63 14.19 -6.23
CA ARG A 2 10.73 12.77 -6.59
C ARG A 2 9.90 11.95 -5.62
N ILE A 3 8.82 11.35 -6.07
CA ILE A 3 7.84 10.63 -5.23
C ILE A 3 7.98 9.14 -5.46
N LEU A 4 8.22 8.37 -4.40
CA LEU A 4 8.16 6.91 -4.44
C LEU A 4 6.74 6.48 -4.06
N TYR A 5 5.93 6.17 -5.07
CA TYR A 5 4.53 5.78 -4.87
C TYR A 5 4.42 4.27 -4.65
N HIS A 6 3.88 3.88 -3.50
CA HIS A 6 3.74 2.47 -3.11
C HIS A 6 2.27 2.08 -2.91
N HIS A 7 1.87 0.97 -3.52
CA HIS A 7 0.57 0.35 -3.29
C HIS A 7 0.65 -1.17 -3.37
N ARG A 8 -0.34 -1.85 -2.79
CA ARG A 8 -0.47 -3.31 -2.82
C ARG A 8 -1.64 -3.78 -3.70
N THR A 9 -2.33 -2.86 -4.35
CA THR A 9 -3.49 -3.19 -5.20
C THR A 9 -3.02 -3.92 -6.45
N ALA A 10 -3.57 -5.12 -6.67
CA ALA A 10 -3.30 -5.95 -7.85
C ALA A 10 -4.56 -6.11 -8.73
N SER A 11 -5.71 -5.63 -8.29
CA SER A 11 -6.98 -5.68 -9.01
C SER A 11 -7.03 -4.62 -10.12
N LYS A 12 -7.84 -4.90 -11.14
CA LYS A 12 -8.14 -3.96 -12.24
C LYS A 12 -9.52 -3.29 -12.04
N ASP A 13 -9.90 -3.08 -10.80
CA ASP A 13 -11.17 -2.45 -10.41
C ASP A 13 -11.02 -0.93 -10.22
N GLY A 14 -12.07 -0.29 -9.69
CA GLY A 14 -12.07 1.15 -9.42
C GLY A 14 -10.91 1.65 -8.56
N GLN A 15 -10.28 0.78 -7.76
CA GLN A 15 -9.10 1.15 -6.99
C GLN A 15 -7.87 1.35 -7.87
N ALA A 16 -7.72 0.56 -8.94
CA ALA A 16 -6.63 0.72 -9.90
C ALA A 16 -6.77 2.04 -10.67
N VAL A 17 -7.98 2.37 -11.09
CA VAL A 17 -8.27 3.65 -11.77
C VAL A 17 -7.89 4.84 -10.87
N HIS A 18 -8.31 4.81 -9.60
CA HIS A 18 -7.97 5.87 -8.66
C HIS A 18 -6.43 6.02 -8.46
N ILE A 19 -5.70 4.92 -8.42
CA ILE A 19 -4.24 4.94 -8.30
C ILE A 19 -3.60 5.54 -9.57
N GLU A 20 -4.06 5.15 -10.76
CA GLU A 20 -3.56 5.67 -12.03
C GLU A 20 -3.81 7.17 -12.14
N GLU A 21 -5.03 7.63 -11.87
CA GLU A 21 -5.39 9.05 -11.85
C GLU A 21 -4.56 9.87 -10.85
N MET A 22 -4.31 9.34 -9.66
CA MET A 22 -3.46 9.99 -8.66
C MET A 22 -2.02 10.12 -9.16
N ILE A 23 -1.47 9.06 -9.75
CA ILE A 23 -0.10 9.07 -10.29
C ILE A 23 0.00 10.07 -11.44
N ASP A 24 -0.99 10.11 -12.32
CA ASP A 24 -1.00 11.01 -13.46
C ASP A 24 -1.19 12.48 -13.03
N ALA A 25 -2.05 12.74 -12.04
CA ALA A 25 -2.17 14.07 -11.44
C ALA A 25 -0.85 14.56 -10.84
N LEU A 26 -0.14 13.71 -10.08
CA LEU A 26 1.16 14.06 -9.53
C LEU A 26 2.21 14.34 -10.62
N ARG A 27 2.17 13.62 -11.73
CA ARG A 27 3.05 13.86 -12.88
C ARG A 27 2.70 15.16 -13.61
N CYS A 28 1.41 15.46 -13.78
CA CYS A 28 0.94 16.73 -14.38
C CYS A 28 1.38 17.94 -13.57
N GLU A 29 1.46 17.81 -12.23
CA GLU A 29 2.01 18.82 -11.33
C GLU A 29 3.56 18.91 -11.37
N GLY A 30 4.21 18.24 -12.30
CA GLY A 30 5.65 18.29 -12.50
C GLY A 30 6.47 17.44 -11.54
N HIS A 31 5.85 16.45 -10.89
CA HIS A 31 6.56 15.52 -10.01
C HIS A 31 7.08 14.31 -10.79
N VAL A 32 8.25 13.80 -10.40
CA VAL A 32 8.78 12.54 -10.93
C VAL A 32 8.31 11.40 -10.03
N VAL A 33 7.47 10.51 -10.56
CA VAL A 33 6.84 9.44 -9.79
C VAL A 33 7.38 8.08 -10.20
N GLN A 34 8.01 7.37 -9.25
CA GLN A 34 8.42 5.98 -9.39
C GLN A 34 7.44 5.09 -8.61
N VAL A 35 6.82 4.13 -9.30
CA VAL A 35 5.83 3.23 -8.69
C VAL A 35 6.48 1.94 -8.21
N VAL A 36 6.12 1.52 -6.99
CA VAL A 36 6.43 0.22 -6.41
C VAL A 36 5.14 -0.52 -6.11
N ALA A 37 4.88 -1.60 -6.85
CA ALA A 37 3.67 -2.40 -6.76
C ALA A 37 3.97 -3.90 -6.76
N PRO A 38 3.03 -4.79 -6.36
CA PRO A 38 3.16 -6.22 -6.55
C PRO A 38 3.35 -6.55 -8.04
N GLY A 39 4.31 -7.39 -8.39
CA GLY A 39 4.56 -7.81 -9.78
C GLY A 39 5.27 -6.79 -10.69
N ALA A 40 5.42 -5.53 -10.30
CA ALA A 40 6.13 -4.55 -11.12
C ALA A 40 7.65 -4.62 -10.90
N LEU A 41 8.32 -5.41 -11.71
CA LEU A 41 9.78 -5.34 -11.98
C LEU A 41 10.00 -4.69 -13.36
N ARG A 42 9.27 -3.62 -13.69
CA ARG A 42 9.52 -2.85 -14.91
C ARG A 42 9.78 -1.41 -14.53
N THR A 43 11.07 -1.08 -14.49
CA THR A 43 11.54 0.27 -14.78
C THR A 43 11.08 0.60 -16.20
N THR A 44 10.21 1.55 -16.37
CA THR A 44 9.97 2.16 -17.68
C THR A 44 9.98 3.66 -17.54
N ASP A 45 11.12 4.22 -17.91
CA ASP A 45 11.14 5.52 -18.55
C ASP A 45 10.30 5.45 -19.83
N SER A 46 9.40 6.42 -19.99
CA SER A 46 8.89 6.93 -21.26
C SER A 46 8.41 5.92 -22.30
N ALA A 47 7.13 5.46 -22.21
CA ALA A 47 6.35 5.14 -23.41
C ALA A 47 4.86 5.03 -23.06
N PRO A 48 3.92 5.39 -23.97
CA PRO A 48 2.49 5.36 -23.72
C PRO A 48 2.03 3.93 -23.46
N VAL A 49 1.08 3.80 -22.53
CA VAL A 49 0.48 2.54 -22.10
C VAL A 49 -0.10 1.80 -23.29
N GLN A 50 0.64 0.86 -23.85
CA GLN A 50 0.07 -0.19 -24.69
C GLN A 50 -0.69 -1.14 -23.81
N LYS A 51 -2.01 -1.26 -24.06
CA LYS A 51 -2.92 -2.23 -23.45
C LYS A 51 -2.41 -3.65 -23.73
N SER A 52 -1.58 -4.21 -22.87
CA SER A 52 -1.25 -5.63 -22.92
C SER A 52 -2.38 -6.41 -22.24
N HIS A 53 -3.28 -6.92 -23.03
CA HIS A 53 -4.18 -8.01 -22.66
C HIS A 53 -3.34 -9.26 -22.39
N GLY A 54 -3.41 -9.77 -21.18
CA GLY A 54 -2.94 -11.10 -20.83
C GLY A 54 -1.54 -11.16 -20.25
N GLN A 55 -1.46 -11.40 -18.95
CA GLN A 55 -0.46 -12.22 -18.22
C GLN A 55 -0.33 -11.89 -16.72
N MET A 56 -1.25 -11.11 -16.13
CA MET A 56 -1.22 -10.81 -14.68
C MET A 56 -2.15 -11.74 -13.87
N GLY A 57 -2.79 -12.72 -14.52
CA GLY A 57 -3.69 -13.68 -13.88
C GLY A 57 -3.02 -14.97 -13.38
N GLU A 58 -1.87 -15.35 -13.91
CA GLU A 58 -1.25 -16.63 -13.57
C GLU A 58 -0.47 -16.58 -12.24
N ASP A 59 0.22 -15.49 -11.93
CA ASP A 59 0.98 -15.36 -10.68
C ASP A 59 0.11 -15.20 -9.41
N MET A 60 -1.17 -14.89 -9.56
CA MET A 60 -2.13 -14.80 -8.44
C MET A 60 -3.00 -16.05 -8.26
N GLY A 61 -3.06 -16.92 -9.23
CA GLY A 61 -3.89 -18.13 -9.18
C GLY A 61 -3.45 -19.12 -8.09
N TRP A 62 -2.15 -19.24 -7.83
CA TRP A 62 -1.65 -20.08 -6.75
C TRP A 62 -1.93 -19.47 -5.37
N VAL A 63 -1.90 -18.15 -5.22
CA VAL A 63 -2.26 -17.45 -3.99
C VAL A 63 -3.74 -17.66 -3.65
N HIS A 64 -4.63 -17.63 -4.66
CA HIS A 64 -6.06 -17.93 -4.47
C HIS A 64 -6.29 -19.40 -4.06
N ARG A 65 -5.58 -20.34 -4.67
CA ARG A 65 -5.63 -21.78 -4.29
C ARG A 65 -5.08 -21.99 -2.88
N LEU A 66 -3.98 -21.33 -2.53
CA LEU A 66 -3.40 -21.40 -1.19
C LEU A 66 -4.36 -20.81 -0.14
N LYS A 67 -5.05 -19.72 -0.46
CA LYS A 67 -6.03 -19.07 0.41
C LYS A 67 -7.22 -19.99 0.76
N ALA A 68 -7.63 -20.84 -0.17
CA ALA A 68 -8.74 -21.77 0.05
C ALA A 68 -8.41 -22.93 1.01
N HIS A 69 -7.12 -23.27 1.19
CA HIS A 69 -6.67 -24.41 1.98
C HIS A 69 -5.94 -24.03 3.27
N LEU A 70 -5.56 -22.76 3.45
CA LEU A 70 -4.85 -22.32 4.65
C LEU A 70 -5.83 -21.80 5.73
N PRO A 71 -5.57 -22.08 7.01
CA PRO A 71 -6.24 -21.40 8.11
C PRO A 71 -6.10 -19.88 7.95
N LYS A 72 -7.18 -19.12 8.19
CA LYS A 72 -7.20 -17.66 8.06
C LYS A 72 -6.05 -16.96 8.79
N ALA A 73 -5.73 -17.44 10.01
CA ALA A 73 -4.63 -16.90 10.79
C ALA A 73 -3.27 -16.99 10.07
N VAL A 74 -3.00 -18.10 9.39
CA VAL A 74 -1.76 -18.29 8.62
C VAL A 74 -1.72 -17.33 7.43
N TYR A 75 -2.84 -17.14 6.75
CA TYR A 75 -2.93 -16.17 5.66
C TYR A 75 -2.68 -14.73 6.14
N GLU A 76 -3.29 -14.33 7.27
CA GLU A 76 -3.07 -13.02 7.88
C GLU A 76 -1.59 -12.80 8.30
N LEU A 77 -0.94 -13.84 8.82
CA LEU A 77 0.51 -13.79 9.10
C LEU A 77 1.35 -13.66 7.83
N MET A 78 0.98 -14.33 6.76
CA MET A 78 1.65 -14.18 5.46
C MET A 78 1.47 -12.77 4.89
N GLU A 79 0.29 -12.17 5.04
CA GLU A 79 0.06 -10.76 4.67
C GLU A 79 0.99 -9.82 5.46
N CYS A 80 1.17 -10.07 6.76
CA CYS A 80 2.10 -9.31 7.59
C CYS A 80 3.57 -9.54 7.16
N ALA A 81 3.96 -10.80 6.92
CA ALA A 81 5.31 -11.15 6.47
C ALA A 81 5.65 -10.55 5.10
N TYR A 82 4.66 -10.36 4.22
CA TYR A 82 4.83 -9.67 2.95
C TYR A 82 5.37 -8.24 3.13
N SER A 83 5.11 -7.60 4.28
CA SER A 83 5.67 -6.27 4.59
C SER A 83 7.20 -6.24 4.48
N TYR A 84 7.88 -7.33 4.82
CA TYR A 84 9.33 -7.40 4.72
C TYR A 84 9.79 -7.46 3.25
N VAL A 85 9.08 -8.21 2.41
CA VAL A 85 9.36 -8.28 0.97
C VAL A 85 9.16 -6.91 0.32
N ALA A 86 8.01 -6.27 0.61
CA ALA A 86 7.70 -4.93 0.12
C ALA A 86 8.72 -3.88 0.61
N TYR A 87 9.11 -3.96 1.89
CA TYR A 87 10.17 -3.11 2.46
C TYR A 87 11.49 -3.25 1.71
N ARG A 88 11.95 -4.49 1.45
CA ARG A 88 13.17 -4.72 0.69
C ARG A 88 13.11 -4.07 -0.69
N LYS A 89 11.97 -4.22 -1.37
CA LYS A 89 11.73 -3.63 -2.69
C LYS A 89 11.74 -2.09 -2.61
N LEU A 90 11.06 -1.49 -1.63
CA LEU A 90 11.04 -0.04 -1.41
C LEU A 90 12.46 0.49 -1.18
N VAL A 91 13.24 -0.11 -0.30
CA VAL A 91 14.61 0.34 0.02
C VAL A 91 15.51 0.23 -1.21
N THR A 92 15.43 -0.86 -1.97
CA THR A 92 16.24 -1.05 -3.18
C THR A 92 15.89 0.01 -4.23
N THR A 93 14.60 0.23 -4.49
CA THR A 93 14.13 1.25 -5.44
C THR A 93 14.51 2.66 -4.97
N ALA A 94 14.32 2.96 -3.68
CA ALA A 94 14.65 4.27 -3.13
C ALA A 94 16.14 4.61 -3.23
N ARG A 95 17.04 3.65 -3.05
CA ARG A 95 18.48 3.86 -3.21
C ARG A 95 18.87 4.27 -4.63
N ALA A 96 18.25 3.69 -5.63
CA ALA A 96 18.45 4.03 -7.03
C ALA A 96 17.75 5.33 -7.41
N PHE A 97 16.50 5.47 -7.00
CA PHE A 97 15.64 6.60 -7.38
C PHE A 97 15.88 7.86 -6.56
N LYS A 98 16.38 7.76 -5.31
CA LYS A 98 16.60 8.87 -4.37
C LYS A 98 15.36 9.77 -4.22
N PRO A 99 14.24 9.24 -3.70
CA PRO A 99 13.00 10.00 -3.55
C PRO A 99 13.10 11.03 -2.42
N ASP A 100 12.35 12.12 -2.58
CA ASP A 100 12.16 13.14 -1.54
C ASP A 100 11.11 12.69 -0.51
N VAL A 101 10.16 11.84 -0.94
CA VAL A 101 9.02 11.39 -0.13
C VAL A 101 8.55 10.01 -0.57
N ILE A 102 8.06 9.22 0.39
CA ILE A 102 7.32 7.99 0.16
C ILE A 102 5.83 8.31 0.26
N TYR A 103 5.08 8.04 -0.80
CA TYR A 103 3.61 8.10 -0.80
C TYR A 103 3.08 6.67 -0.79
N GLU A 104 2.45 6.25 0.29
CA GLU A 104 1.93 4.88 0.42
C GLU A 104 0.42 4.89 0.55
N ARG A 105 -0.25 4.08 -0.29
CA ARG A 105 -1.65 3.76 -0.11
C ARG A 105 -1.78 2.70 0.97
N TYR A 106 -2.46 3.05 2.05
CA TYR A 106 -2.64 2.17 3.20
C TYR A 106 -3.26 0.82 2.82
N ASN A 107 -2.69 -0.24 3.35
CA ASN A 107 -3.25 -1.58 3.29
C ASN A 107 -3.05 -2.28 4.64
N LEU A 108 -4.00 -3.14 5.02
CA LEU A 108 -3.93 -3.83 6.31
C LEU A 108 -2.72 -4.77 6.37
N PHE A 109 -2.05 -4.83 7.52
CA PHE A 109 -0.80 -5.53 7.77
C PHE A 109 0.43 -5.02 6.99
N LEU A 110 0.33 -3.94 6.23
CA LEU A 110 1.43 -3.41 5.43
C LEU A 110 2.23 -2.39 6.24
N LEU A 111 3.38 -2.81 6.79
CA LEU A 111 4.29 -1.95 7.55
C LEU A 111 5.48 -1.45 6.72
N SER A 112 5.54 -1.81 5.46
CA SER A 112 6.71 -1.59 4.59
C SER A 112 7.12 -0.13 4.43
N GLY A 113 6.18 0.78 4.24
CA GLY A 113 6.47 2.21 4.12
C GLY A 113 7.04 2.79 5.42
N LEU A 114 6.46 2.42 6.57
CA LEU A 114 6.97 2.83 7.87
C LEU A 114 8.39 2.29 8.14
N MET A 115 8.66 1.05 7.77
CA MET A 115 10.01 0.45 7.88
C MET A 115 11.00 1.15 6.96
N ALA A 116 10.58 1.48 5.73
CA ALA A 116 11.41 2.19 4.76
C ALA A 116 11.69 3.63 5.22
N LYS A 117 10.67 4.37 5.70
CA LYS A 117 10.82 5.68 6.35
C LYS A 117 11.92 5.65 7.42
N LYS A 118 11.81 4.73 8.38
CA LYS A 118 12.78 4.61 9.48
C LYS A 118 14.20 4.28 9.00
N ARG A 119 14.30 3.46 7.96
CA ARG A 119 15.62 3.03 7.41
C ARG A 119 16.31 4.10 6.58
N LEU A 120 15.54 4.91 5.87
CA LEU A 120 16.04 5.86 4.87
C LEU A 120 16.04 7.30 5.35
N GLY A 121 15.28 7.62 6.42
CA GLY A 121 15.08 9.00 6.87
C GLY A 121 14.23 9.84 5.91
N ILE A 122 13.39 9.20 5.09
CA ILE A 122 12.54 9.86 4.09
C ILE A 122 11.12 9.95 4.64
N PRO A 123 10.44 11.11 4.54
CA PRO A 123 9.08 11.27 5.04
C PRO A 123 8.08 10.33 4.34
N LEU A 124 7.07 9.90 5.11
CA LEU A 124 5.99 9.01 4.66
C LEU A 124 4.65 9.76 4.69
N LEU A 125 4.05 9.92 3.52
CA LEU A 125 2.65 10.31 3.34
C LEU A 125 1.80 9.06 3.18
N LEU A 126 0.78 8.92 4.00
CA LEU A 126 -0.07 7.73 4.04
C LEU A 126 -1.51 8.07 3.62
N GLU A 127 -1.92 7.64 2.44
CA GLU A 127 -3.29 7.74 1.98
C GLU A 127 -4.15 6.66 2.64
N VAL A 128 -5.23 7.06 3.33
CA VAL A 128 -6.15 6.15 4.02
C VAL A 128 -7.55 6.26 3.42
N ASN A 129 -7.96 5.20 2.71
CA ASN A 129 -9.22 5.15 1.97
C ASN A 129 -10.37 4.53 2.77
N ALA A 130 -10.03 3.63 3.71
CA ALA A 130 -11.02 2.87 4.46
C ALA A 130 -10.47 2.40 5.81
N PRO A 131 -11.32 2.20 6.82
CA PRO A 131 -10.97 1.60 8.10
C PRO A 131 -10.91 0.07 7.95
N LEU A 132 -9.83 -0.45 7.34
CA LEU A 132 -9.72 -1.84 6.87
C LEU A 132 -9.91 -2.89 7.96
N VAL A 133 -9.58 -2.58 9.21
CA VAL A 133 -9.89 -3.48 10.35
C VAL A 133 -11.39 -3.65 10.50
N GLN A 134 -12.15 -2.55 10.46
CA GLN A 134 -13.61 -2.62 10.59
C GLN A 134 -14.26 -3.27 9.38
N GLU A 135 -13.83 -2.91 8.18
CA GLU A 135 -14.34 -3.52 6.95
C GLU A 135 -14.15 -5.04 6.94
N ARG A 136 -12.95 -5.52 7.31
CA ARG A 136 -12.72 -6.96 7.37
C ARG A 136 -13.51 -7.66 8.46
N LEU A 137 -13.78 -6.98 9.59
CA LEU A 137 -14.62 -7.54 10.65
C LEU A 137 -16.08 -7.69 10.21
N HIS A 138 -16.61 -6.77 9.42
CA HIS A 138 -18.02 -6.74 9.03
C HIS A 138 -18.31 -7.44 7.69
N HIS A 139 -17.43 -7.35 6.69
CA HIS A 139 -17.74 -7.75 5.31
C HIS A 139 -16.90 -8.90 4.74
N SER A 140 -15.74 -9.21 5.29
CA SER A 140 -14.79 -10.15 4.68
C SER A 140 -14.63 -11.47 5.44
N GLY A 141 -15.68 -11.90 6.14
CA GLY A 141 -15.65 -13.16 6.90
C GLY A 141 -14.80 -13.09 8.17
N GLY A 142 -14.50 -11.89 8.65
CA GLY A 142 -13.84 -11.64 9.94
C GLY A 142 -12.31 -11.63 9.88
N LEU A 143 -11.73 -11.22 11.00
CA LEU A 143 -10.30 -11.24 11.28
C LEU A 143 -10.02 -12.23 12.42
N THR A 144 -9.10 -13.17 12.19
CA THR A 144 -8.65 -14.12 13.23
C THR A 144 -7.65 -13.42 14.15
N LEU A 145 -6.68 -12.72 13.59
CA LEU A 145 -5.64 -11.99 14.33
C LEU A 145 -6.03 -10.52 14.56
N ARG A 146 -7.24 -10.30 15.10
CA ARG A 146 -7.79 -8.96 15.31
C ARG A 146 -6.84 -8.01 16.06
N ARG A 147 -6.19 -8.51 17.14
CA ARG A 147 -5.25 -7.69 17.92
C ARG A 147 -4.05 -7.24 17.09
N LEU A 148 -3.49 -8.15 16.28
CA LEU A 148 -2.38 -7.85 15.38
C LEU A 148 -2.82 -6.84 14.29
N ALA A 149 -4.01 -7.02 13.70
CA ALA A 149 -4.57 -6.11 12.72
C ALA A 149 -4.75 -4.68 13.29
N THR A 150 -5.39 -4.55 14.44
CA THR A 150 -5.61 -3.27 15.12
C THR A 150 -4.28 -2.60 15.51
N TRP A 151 -3.33 -3.38 15.99
CA TRP A 151 -1.98 -2.90 16.31
C TRP A 151 -1.26 -2.39 15.06
N SER A 152 -1.25 -3.17 13.97
CA SER A 152 -0.57 -2.79 12.72
C SER A 152 -1.17 -1.52 12.11
N GLU A 153 -2.50 -1.39 12.09
CA GLU A 153 -3.20 -0.18 11.66
C GLU A 153 -2.77 1.03 12.47
N GLY A 154 -2.84 0.94 13.79
CA GLY A 154 -2.49 2.04 14.67
C GLY A 154 -1.00 2.43 14.61
N VAL A 155 -0.10 1.47 14.46
CA VAL A 155 1.34 1.73 14.34
C VAL A 155 1.67 2.44 13.03
N VAL A 156 1.07 2.01 11.92
CA VAL A 156 1.31 2.62 10.60
C VAL A 156 0.74 4.04 10.55
N TRP A 157 -0.50 4.23 11.01
CA TRP A 157 -1.13 5.54 11.00
C TRP A 157 -0.40 6.57 11.87
N ARG A 158 -0.06 6.22 13.12
CA ARG A 158 0.69 7.12 14.01
C ARG A 158 2.16 7.28 13.63
N GLY A 159 2.70 6.36 12.84
CA GLY A 159 4.09 6.40 12.41
C GLY A 159 4.34 7.15 11.10
N ALA A 160 3.30 7.46 10.33
CA ALA A 160 3.40 8.31 9.16
C ALA A 160 3.69 9.78 9.55
N ASP A 161 4.32 10.56 8.66
CA ASP A 161 4.53 11.99 8.90
C ASP A 161 3.27 12.80 8.59
N ARG A 162 2.47 12.31 7.64
CA ARG A 162 1.12 12.82 7.34
C ARG A 162 0.23 11.66 6.97
N VAL A 163 -0.99 11.69 7.50
CA VAL A 163 -2.08 10.79 7.09
C VAL A 163 -3.07 11.60 6.25
N LEU A 164 -3.40 11.06 5.09
CA LEU A 164 -4.27 11.70 4.09
C LEU A 164 -5.57 10.89 3.98
N PRO A 165 -6.56 11.15 4.84
CA PRO A 165 -7.86 10.48 4.74
C PRO A 165 -8.65 11.05 3.55
N VAL A 166 -9.25 10.18 2.75
CA VAL A 166 -9.95 10.57 1.51
C VAL A 166 -11.32 11.23 1.74
N THR A 167 -11.85 11.16 2.96
CA THR A 167 -13.14 11.79 3.33
C THR A 167 -13.07 12.37 4.74
N HIS A 168 -13.98 13.30 5.05
CA HIS A 168 -14.11 13.85 6.42
C HIS A 168 -14.47 12.76 7.45
N VAL A 169 -15.32 11.81 7.07
CA VAL A 169 -15.67 10.67 7.93
C VAL A 169 -14.43 9.84 8.26
N MET A 170 -13.57 9.62 7.26
CA MET A 170 -12.31 8.91 7.47
C MET A 170 -11.33 9.72 8.32
N ALA A 171 -11.33 11.05 8.19
CA ALA A 171 -10.51 11.93 9.02
C ALA A 171 -10.91 11.82 10.50
N ASP A 172 -12.20 11.85 10.82
CA ASP A 172 -12.69 11.69 12.19
C ASP A 172 -12.31 10.32 12.76
N PHE A 173 -12.37 9.29 11.92
CA PHE A 173 -11.97 7.95 12.32
C PHE A 173 -10.47 7.85 12.62
N VAL A 174 -9.64 8.47 11.81
CA VAL A 174 -8.18 8.53 11.98
C VAL A 174 -7.81 9.31 13.25
N ARG A 175 -8.46 10.46 13.51
CA ARG A 175 -8.30 11.23 14.75
C ARG A 175 -8.65 10.41 15.99
N GLY A 176 -9.76 9.66 15.93
CA GLY A 176 -10.19 8.76 17.01
C GLY A 176 -9.18 7.65 17.35
N ARG A 177 -8.20 7.39 16.45
CA ARG A 177 -7.09 6.46 16.67
C ARG A 177 -5.82 7.13 17.21
N GLY A 178 -5.89 8.41 17.59
CA GLY A 178 -4.78 9.16 18.17
C GLY A 178 -3.72 9.58 17.14
N VAL A 179 -4.13 9.79 15.90
CA VAL A 179 -3.28 10.41 14.87
C VAL A 179 -3.46 11.92 14.96
N PRO A 180 -2.39 12.72 15.16
CA PRO A 180 -2.48 14.17 15.18
C PRO A 180 -2.85 14.73 13.79
N GLU A 181 -3.38 15.95 13.76
CA GLU A 181 -3.73 16.68 12.52
C GLU A 181 -2.51 17.06 11.70
#